data_6c356478a5a36e292e83aa34968c234e
#
_entry.id   6c356478a5a36e292e83aa34968c234e
#
_cell.length_a   1.000
_cell.length_b   1.000
_cell.length_c   1.000
_cell.angle_alpha   90.00
_cell.angle_beta   90.00
_cell.angle_gamma   90.00
#
_symmetry.space_group_name_H-M   'P 1'
#
loop_
_entity.id
_entity.type
_entity.pdbx_description
1 polymer ?
#
loop_
_entity_poly.entity_id
_entity_poly.type
_entity_poly.pdbx_seq_one_letter_code
_entity_poly.pdbx_strand_id
1 'polypeptide(L)'
;MADGIGDIELFRAIVEAGGIAAGALAMGSSAPAVSRRLSALEARLGVRLAERSARRFRLTDEGSLYDEHCRSILADMRNAEAEVSARGTTARGLLKVGAPTELGRRRIAPLLAEFATRHPGLEAHLVLSDAGLEVGQDALDVALRVDRPDDPAVITRKIASVRRVVCAAPSYLAAHGMPQRPADLADHECLRLARRHRLHDRWRFRTSNGVEEIKVGGHLSSGSGDALHGWALEGRGLSLEALWDVAEDLEAGRLVECLADFWCDSIDLFATFPPGHPVPPRIRLFVDFMAAAHLTPARAATSMP
;
A
#
# COMPACT_ATOMS: atom_id res chain seq x y z
N MET A 1 -13.28 -27.37 28.21
CA MET A 1 -12.55 -26.88 27.02
C MET A 1 -12.36 -25.38 27.23
N ALA A 2 -11.12 -24.89 27.12
CA ALA A 2 -10.88 -23.45 27.17
C ALA A 2 -11.55 -22.81 25.95
N ASP A 3 -12.35 -21.79 26.18
CA ASP A 3 -12.98 -21.01 25.13
C ASP A 3 -11.90 -20.12 24.46
N GLY A 4 -11.28 -20.63 23.42
CA GLY A 4 -10.15 -19.95 22.77
C GLY A 4 -10.49 -18.55 22.25
N ILE A 5 -11.70 -18.34 21.75
CA ILE A 5 -12.16 -17.03 21.25
C ILE A 5 -12.42 -16.10 22.43
N GLY A 6 -13.08 -16.55 23.49
CA GLY A 6 -13.31 -15.73 24.68
C GLY A 6 -12.01 -15.35 25.42
N ASP A 7 -10.94 -16.14 25.30
CA ASP A 7 -9.61 -15.77 25.82
C ASP A 7 -8.94 -14.66 24.98
N ILE A 8 -9.12 -14.71 23.66
CA ILE A 8 -8.64 -13.68 22.73
C ILE A 8 -9.36 -12.36 22.98
N GLU A 9 -10.69 -12.38 23.10
CA GLU A 9 -11.50 -11.19 23.42
C GLU A 9 -11.11 -10.59 24.77
N LEU A 10 -10.93 -11.44 25.80
CA LEU A 10 -10.50 -11.00 27.12
C LEU A 10 -9.12 -10.32 27.06
N PHE A 11 -8.16 -10.91 26.37
CA PHE A 11 -6.82 -10.34 26.28
C PHE A 11 -6.85 -9.00 25.55
N ARG A 12 -7.60 -8.91 24.45
CA ARG A 12 -7.78 -7.66 23.70
C ARG A 12 -8.44 -6.56 24.54
N ALA A 13 -9.49 -6.87 25.28
CA ALA A 13 -10.15 -5.91 26.15
C ALA A 13 -9.21 -5.37 27.25
N ILE A 14 -8.32 -6.19 27.80
CA ILE A 14 -7.30 -5.76 28.76
C ILE A 14 -6.29 -4.80 28.11
N VAL A 15 -5.82 -5.13 26.90
CA VAL A 15 -4.82 -4.33 26.17
C VAL A 15 -5.41 -2.98 25.78
N GLU A 16 -6.59 -2.95 25.18
CA GLU A 16 -7.29 -1.74 24.75
C GLU A 16 -7.61 -0.79 25.90
N ALA A 17 -8.03 -1.35 27.03
CA ALA A 17 -8.32 -0.58 28.23
C ALA A 17 -7.06 -0.15 29.01
N GLY A 18 -5.87 -0.62 28.63
CA GLY A 18 -4.61 -0.27 29.28
C GLY A 18 -4.39 -0.96 30.64
N GLY A 19 -5.15 -2.03 30.96
CA GLY A 19 -4.95 -2.80 32.18
C GLY A 19 -6.10 -3.69 32.60
N ILE A 20 -5.82 -4.59 33.57
CA ILE A 20 -6.75 -5.63 34.00
C ILE A 20 -8.05 -5.03 34.64
N ALA A 21 -7.90 -4.00 35.46
CA ALA A 21 -9.07 -3.41 36.13
C ALA A 21 -10.00 -2.69 35.13
N ALA A 22 -9.44 -1.92 34.23
CA ALA A 22 -10.18 -1.21 33.17
C ALA A 22 -10.80 -2.18 32.17
N GLY A 23 -10.05 -3.22 31.74
CA GLY A 23 -10.56 -4.28 30.88
C GLY A 23 -11.69 -5.07 31.53
N ALA A 24 -11.61 -5.36 32.83
CA ALA A 24 -12.67 -6.01 33.57
C ALA A 24 -13.97 -5.18 33.57
N LEU A 25 -13.84 -3.88 33.78
CA LEU A 25 -14.98 -2.94 33.71
C LEU A 25 -15.61 -2.94 32.32
N ALA A 26 -14.81 -2.85 31.27
CA ALA A 26 -15.27 -2.88 29.87
C ALA A 26 -16.02 -4.16 29.52
N MET A 27 -15.65 -5.29 30.14
CA MET A 27 -16.28 -6.59 29.92
C MET A 27 -17.46 -6.89 30.90
N GLY A 28 -17.82 -5.98 31.77
CA GLY A 28 -18.84 -6.22 32.80
C GLY A 28 -18.46 -7.33 33.79
N SER A 29 -17.14 -7.51 34.05
CA SER A 29 -16.57 -8.58 34.88
C SER A 29 -15.78 -8.01 36.06
N SER A 30 -15.32 -8.89 36.98
CA SER A 30 -14.50 -8.47 38.10
C SER A 30 -13.00 -8.58 37.79
N ALA A 31 -12.18 -7.66 38.29
CA ALA A 31 -10.74 -7.68 38.07
C ALA A 31 -10.07 -9.00 38.54
N PRO A 32 -10.47 -9.63 39.67
CA PRO A 32 -9.95 -10.93 40.07
C PRO A 32 -10.30 -12.06 39.08
N ALA A 33 -11.50 -12.02 38.46
CA ALA A 33 -11.91 -13.03 37.48
C ALA A 33 -11.11 -12.89 36.20
N VAL A 34 -10.97 -11.66 35.67
CA VAL A 34 -10.17 -11.35 34.49
C VAL A 34 -8.69 -11.71 34.71
N SER A 35 -8.13 -11.38 35.90
CA SER A 35 -6.75 -11.74 36.26
C SER A 35 -6.52 -13.26 36.29
N ARG A 36 -7.45 -14.04 36.80
CA ARG A 36 -7.37 -15.52 36.80
C ARG A 36 -7.42 -16.08 35.39
N ARG A 37 -8.32 -15.57 34.54
CA ARG A 37 -8.41 -16.01 33.12
C ARG A 37 -7.16 -15.66 32.35
N LEU A 38 -6.60 -14.45 32.52
CA LEU A 38 -5.32 -14.10 31.89
C LEU A 38 -4.19 -15.03 32.38
N SER A 39 -4.14 -15.35 33.66
CA SER A 39 -3.14 -16.30 34.18
C SER A 39 -3.30 -17.71 33.61
N ALA A 40 -4.54 -18.15 33.41
CA ALA A 40 -4.81 -19.46 32.78
C ALA A 40 -4.39 -19.47 31.29
N LEU A 41 -4.62 -18.35 30.58
CA LEU A 41 -4.17 -18.16 29.20
C LEU A 41 -2.63 -18.21 29.12
N GLU A 42 -1.92 -17.44 29.97
CA GLU A 42 -0.45 -17.44 30.05
C GLU A 42 0.10 -18.85 30.39
N ALA A 43 -0.54 -19.54 31.34
CA ALA A 43 -0.14 -20.91 31.68
C ALA A 43 -0.33 -21.91 30.52
N ARG A 44 -1.41 -21.75 29.73
CA ARG A 44 -1.68 -22.57 28.54
C ARG A 44 -0.66 -22.31 27.43
N LEU A 45 -0.24 -21.06 27.26
CA LEU A 45 0.76 -20.67 26.25
C LEU A 45 2.20 -20.93 26.71
N GLY A 46 2.42 -21.13 28.02
CA GLY A 46 3.75 -21.34 28.60
C GLY A 46 4.60 -20.06 28.70
N VAL A 47 4.02 -18.90 28.42
CA VAL A 47 4.71 -17.61 28.42
C VAL A 47 3.89 -16.55 29.15
N ARG A 48 4.55 -15.48 29.61
CA ARG A 48 3.86 -14.32 30.13
C ARG A 48 3.57 -13.34 29.01
N LEU A 49 2.33 -12.85 28.96
CA LEU A 49 1.88 -11.86 27.97
C LEU A 49 1.94 -10.44 28.51
N ALA A 50 1.89 -10.26 29.83
CA ALA A 50 1.91 -8.95 30.44
C ALA A 50 2.74 -8.91 31.74
N GLU A 51 3.47 -7.82 31.94
CA GLU A 51 4.12 -7.49 33.18
C GLU A 51 3.11 -6.90 34.17
N ARG A 52 3.02 -7.52 35.34
CA ARG A 52 2.10 -7.08 36.41
C ARG A 52 2.88 -6.26 37.45
N SER A 53 3.06 -4.98 37.20
CA SER A 53 3.49 -4.09 38.27
C SER A 53 2.29 -3.29 38.80
N ALA A 54 2.31 -2.97 40.10
CA ALA A 54 1.21 -2.24 40.76
C ALA A 54 0.95 -0.82 40.20
N ARG A 55 1.80 -0.35 39.27
CA ARG A 55 1.72 1.01 38.73
C ARG A 55 1.62 1.10 37.17
N ARG A 56 1.89 0.03 36.45
CA ARG A 56 1.80 0.06 34.98
C ARG A 56 1.49 -1.33 34.42
N PHE A 57 0.56 -1.39 33.49
CA PHE A 57 0.34 -2.53 32.61
C PHE A 57 1.25 -2.37 31.39
N ARG A 58 2.07 -3.38 31.09
CA ARG A 58 2.93 -3.43 29.90
C ARG A 58 2.84 -4.82 29.30
N LEU A 59 2.79 -4.90 27.98
CA LEU A 59 2.95 -6.15 27.28
C LEU A 59 4.43 -6.58 27.29
N THR A 60 4.67 -7.89 27.33
CA THR A 60 5.94 -8.51 27.00
C THR A 60 6.09 -8.51 25.45
N ASP A 61 7.25 -8.93 24.94
CA ASP A 61 7.45 -9.12 23.50
C ASP A 61 6.49 -10.21 22.98
N GLU A 62 6.33 -11.32 23.72
CA GLU A 62 5.37 -12.39 23.44
C GLU A 62 3.92 -11.88 23.51
N GLY A 63 3.64 -10.96 24.46
CA GLY A 63 2.33 -10.32 24.60
C GLY A 63 2.01 -9.42 23.42
N SER A 64 2.99 -8.69 22.92
CA SER A 64 2.84 -7.82 21.75
C SER A 64 2.60 -8.67 20.48
N LEU A 65 3.35 -9.72 20.28
CA LEU A 65 3.15 -10.69 19.21
C LEU A 65 1.77 -11.34 19.29
N TYR A 66 1.38 -11.79 20.48
CA TYR A 66 0.05 -12.39 20.68
C TYR A 66 -1.08 -11.40 20.45
N ASP A 67 -0.92 -10.11 20.83
CA ASP A 67 -1.90 -9.06 20.57
C ASP A 67 -2.11 -8.84 19.06
N GLU A 68 -1.05 -8.84 18.29
CA GLU A 68 -1.11 -8.72 16.82
C GLU A 68 -1.92 -9.86 16.19
N HIS A 69 -1.64 -11.11 16.61
CA HIS A 69 -2.42 -12.26 16.15
C HIS A 69 -3.88 -12.22 16.61
N CYS A 70 -4.15 -11.80 17.85
CA CYS A 70 -5.50 -11.66 18.35
C CYS A 70 -6.32 -10.64 17.54
N ARG A 71 -5.73 -9.50 17.17
CA ARG A 71 -6.37 -8.50 16.30
C ARG A 71 -6.76 -9.11 14.95
N SER A 72 -5.85 -9.87 14.35
CA SER A 72 -6.11 -10.52 13.07
C SER A 72 -7.27 -11.52 13.16
N ILE A 73 -7.25 -12.42 14.15
CA ILE A 73 -8.29 -13.46 14.34
C ILE A 73 -9.67 -12.84 14.58
N LEU A 74 -9.75 -11.81 15.43
CA LEU A 74 -11.03 -11.13 15.71
C LEU A 74 -11.52 -10.33 14.49
N ALA A 75 -10.61 -9.78 13.69
CA ALA A 75 -10.97 -9.13 12.44
C ALA A 75 -11.54 -10.16 11.44
N ASP A 76 -10.90 -11.32 11.30
CA ASP A 76 -11.35 -12.39 10.40
C ASP A 76 -12.73 -12.94 10.82
N MET A 77 -12.96 -13.11 12.12
CA MET A 77 -14.25 -13.53 12.64
C MET A 77 -15.35 -12.50 12.32
N ARG A 78 -15.10 -11.20 12.60
CA ARG A 78 -16.02 -10.11 12.25
C ARG A 78 -16.28 -10.04 10.75
N ASN A 79 -15.24 -10.26 9.94
CA ASN A 79 -15.35 -10.28 8.49
C ASN A 79 -16.24 -11.44 8.01
N ALA A 80 -16.08 -12.65 8.58
CA ALA A 80 -16.90 -13.80 8.26
C ALA A 80 -18.38 -13.58 8.62
N GLU A 81 -18.66 -13.02 9.81
CA GLU A 81 -20.02 -12.67 10.24
C GLU A 81 -20.63 -11.59 9.34
N ALA A 82 -19.85 -10.56 8.97
CA ALA A 82 -20.29 -9.52 8.04
C ALA A 82 -20.58 -10.06 6.65
N GLU A 83 -19.80 -11.04 6.18
CA GLU A 83 -19.97 -11.68 4.88
C GLU A 83 -21.28 -12.49 4.82
N VAL A 84 -21.58 -13.26 5.85
CA VAL A 84 -22.81 -14.05 5.97
C VAL A 84 -24.05 -13.13 6.08
N SER A 85 -23.92 -12.02 6.84
CA SER A 85 -25.05 -11.10 7.08
C SER A 85 -25.30 -10.12 5.94
N ALA A 86 -24.32 -9.79 5.11
CA ALA A 86 -24.38 -8.72 4.10
C ALA A 86 -24.85 -9.24 2.74
N ARG A 87 -25.80 -10.01 2.51
CA ARG A 87 -26.37 -10.38 1.17
C ARG A 87 -25.60 -9.86 -0.08
N GLY A 88 -24.26 -9.72 0.02
CA GLY A 88 -23.33 -9.41 -1.06
C GLY A 88 -23.32 -7.96 -1.59
N THR A 89 -24.05 -7.02 -1.02
CA THR A 89 -24.23 -5.66 -1.59
C THR A 89 -23.56 -4.53 -0.81
N THR A 90 -23.07 -4.75 0.41
CA THR A 90 -22.45 -3.73 1.26
C THR A 90 -21.07 -4.13 1.72
N ALA A 91 -20.11 -3.18 1.66
CA ALA A 91 -18.79 -3.39 2.26
C ALA A 91 -18.86 -3.12 3.76
N ARG A 92 -18.43 -4.09 4.59
CA ARG A 92 -18.41 -4.00 6.05
C ARG A 92 -17.19 -4.73 6.60
N GLY A 93 -16.85 -4.44 7.88
CA GLY A 93 -15.71 -5.03 8.57
C GLY A 93 -14.39 -4.34 8.22
N LEU A 94 -13.27 -4.99 8.53
CA LEU A 94 -11.93 -4.44 8.28
C LEU A 94 -11.47 -4.79 6.85
N LEU A 95 -11.07 -3.75 6.10
CA LEU A 95 -10.40 -3.85 4.80
C LEU A 95 -8.95 -3.38 4.93
N LYS A 96 -8.01 -4.30 4.75
CA LYS A 96 -6.58 -4.00 4.75
C LYS A 96 -6.07 -3.89 3.32
N VAL A 97 -5.59 -2.71 2.94
CA VAL A 97 -5.09 -2.40 1.59
C VAL A 97 -3.61 -2.11 1.66
N GLY A 98 -2.81 -2.79 0.83
CA GLY A 98 -1.40 -2.48 0.65
C GLY A 98 -1.15 -1.71 -0.65
N ALA A 99 -0.22 -0.75 -0.65
CA ALA A 99 0.17 -0.01 -1.84
C ALA A 99 1.64 0.45 -1.77
N PRO A 100 2.31 0.69 -2.94
CA PRO A 100 3.60 1.37 -2.98
C PRO A 100 3.50 2.74 -2.32
N THR A 101 4.57 3.19 -1.66
CA THR A 101 4.54 4.36 -0.76
C THR A 101 4.03 5.62 -1.46
N GLU A 102 4.61 5.99 -2.59
CA GLU A 102 4.23 7.22 -3.29
C GLU A 102 2.81 7.16 -3.86
N LEU A 103 2.52 6.15 -4.67
CA LEU A 103 1.19 5.92 -5.24
C LEU A 103 0.13 5.82 -4.12
N GLY A 104 0.47 5.09 -3.06
CA GLY A 104 -0.40 4.90 -1.90
C GLY A 104 -0.77 6.21 -1.23
N ARG A 105 0.22 7.05 -0.94
CA ARG A 105 0.03 8.34 -0.30
C ARG A 105 -0.73 9.34 -1.17
N ARG A 106 -0.35 9.44 -2.45
CA ARG A 106 -0.89 10.47 -3.35
C ARG A 106 -2.24 10.13 -3.96
N ARG A 107 -2.48 8.87 -4.27
CA ARG A 107 -3.67 8.44 -5.06
C ARG A 107 -4.58 7.48 -4.30
N ILE A 108 -4.00 6.48 -3.62
CA ILE A 108 -4.82 5.43 -2.99
C ILE A 108 -5.43 5.91 -1.68
N ALA A 109 -4.69 6.64 -0.85
CA ALA A 109 -5.19 7.13 0.44
C ALA A 109 -6.44 8.03 0.30
N PRO A 110 -6.50 9.02 -0.61
CA PRO A 110 -7.72 9.80 -0.85
C PRO A 110 -8.89 8.92 -1.33
N LEU A 111 -8.65 7.99 -2.26
CA LEU A 111 -9.69 7.10 -2.79
C LEU A 111 -10.19 6.12 -1.73
N LEU A 112 -9.29 5.58 -0.89
CA LEU A 112 -9.68 4.71 0.22
C LEU A 112 -10.53 5.45 1.25
N ALA A 113 -10.20 6.71 1.56
CA ALA A 113 -10.98 7.57 2.45
C ALA A 113 -12.39 7.83 1.86
N GLU A 114 -12.47 8.11 0.55
CA GLU A 114 -13.75 8.28 -0.15
C GLU A 114 -14.58 6.97 -0.11
N PHE A 115 -13.94 5.83 -0.38
CA PHE A 115 -14.60 4.52 -0.31
C PHE A 115 -15.13 4.23 1.09
N ALA A 116 -14.33 4.47 2.14
CA ALA A 116 -14.74 4.28 3.53
C ALA A 116 -15.93 5.19 3.91
N THR A 117 -15.94 6.45 3.43
CA THR A 117 -17.06 7.38 3.64
C THR A 117 -18.36 6.87 3.00
N ARG A 118 -18.29 6.21 1.86
CA ARG A 118 -19.45 5.60 1.18
C ARG A 118 -19.94 4.32 1.86
N HIS A 119 -19.13 3.74 2.74
CA HIS A 119 -19.42 2.48 3.43
C HIS A 119 -19.21 2.63 4.96
N PRO A 120 -20.16 3.23 5.71
CA PRO A 120 -20.00 3.54 7.14
C PRO A 120 -19.76 2.33 8.06
N GLY A 121 -20.04 1.11 7.58
CA GLY A 121 -19.74 -0.13 8.30
C GLY A 121 -18.35 -0.71 8.03
N LEU A 122 -17.51 0.00 7.24
CA LEU A 122 -16.17 -0.42 6.86
C LEU A 122 -15.13 0.31 7.72
N GLU A 123 -14.20 -0.46 8.28
CA GLU A 123 -12.94 0.03 8.81
C GLU A 123 -11.86 -0.18 7.74
N ALA A 124 -11.12 0.85 7.37
CA ALA A 124 -10.09 0.77 6.34
C ALA A 124 -8.70 0.98 6.93
N HIS A 125 -7.76 0.09 6.59
CA HIS A 125 -6.36 0.17 7.00
C HIS A 125 -5.45 0.17 5.77
N LEU A 126 -4.62 1.21 5.61
CA LEU A 126 -3.68 1.35 4.50
C LEU A 126 -2.26 1.05 4.98
N VAL A 127 -1.61 0.09 4.31
CA VAL A 127 -0.20 -0.26 4.53
C VAL A 127 0.61 0.22 3.34
N LEU A 128 1.63 1.03 3.59
CA LEU A 128 2.51 1.56 2.55
C LEU A 128 3.88 0.89 2.61
N SER A 129 4.34 0.34 1.50
CA SER A 129 5.66 -0.29 1.42
C SER A 129 6.19 -0.36 -0.01
N ASP A 130 7.47 -0.02 -0.19
CA ASP A 130 8.19 -0.19 -1.46
C ASP A 130 8.94 -1.54 -1.53
N ALA A 131 9.00 -2.29 -0.43
CA ALA A 131 9.64 -3.62 -0.38
C ALA A 131 8.84 -4.73 -1.11
N GLY A 132 7.64 -4.42 -1.56
CA GLY A 132 6.68 -5.35 -2.13
C GLY A 132 5.75 -5.89 -1.05
N LEU A 133 4.45 -5.75 -1.29
CA LEU A 133 3.39 -6.23 -0.40
C LEU A 133 2.79 -7.50 -0.98
N GLU A 134 2.67 -8.53 -0.17
CA GLU A 134 2.11 -9.81 -0.60
C GLU A 134 0.82 -10.11 0.17
N VAL A 135 -0.20 -10.47 -0.60
CA VAL A 135 -1.48 -10.88 -0.03
C VAL A 135 -1.30 -12.20 0.71
N GLY A 136 -1.85 -12.29 1.92
CA GLY A 136 -1.75 -13.47 2.77
C GLY A 136 -0.54 -13.47 3.71
N GLN A 137 0.65 -13.08 3.28
CA GLN A 137 1.83 -12.99 4.16
C GLN A 137 1.74 -11.78 5.09
N ASP A 138 1.31 -10.62 4.55
CA ASP A 138 1.12 -9.38 5.32
C ASP A 138 -0.32 -9.24 5.85
N ALA A 139 -1.11 -10.32 5.80
CA ALA A 139 -2.53 -10.31 6.15
C ALA A 139 -3.33 -9.20 5.44
N LEU A 140 -2.98 -8.86 4.20
CA LEU A 140 -3.68 -7.89 3.38
C LEU A 140 -4.89 -8.53 2.69
N ASP A 141 -6.00 -7.80 2.63
CA ASP A 141 -7.16 -8.17 1.83
C ASP A 141 -6.93 -7.86 0.34
N VAL A 142 -6.27 -6.72 0.04
CA VAL A 142 -5.93 -6.29 -1.31
C VAL A 142 -4.52 -5.68 -1.32
N ALA A 143 -3.67 -6.11 -2.23
CA ALA A 143 -2.42 -5.43 -2.52
C ALA A 143 -2.47 -4.79 -3.92
N LEU A 144 -2.22 -3.47 -3.96
CA LEU A 144 -2.08 -2.73 -5.21
C LEU A 144 -0.62 -2.77 -5.66
N ARG A 145 -0.38 -3.19 -6.90
CA ARG A 145 0.98 -3.45 -7.41
C ARG A 145 1.13 -2.91 -8.82
N VAL A 146 2.30 -2.37 -9.07
CA VAL A 146 2.69 -1.88 -10.40
C VAL A 146 3.08 -3.03 -11.35
N ASP A 147 3.63 -4.11 -10.79
CA ASP A 147 3.99 -5.30 -11.56
C ASP A 147 2.93 -6.38 -11.42
N ARG A 148 2.62 -7.08 -12.52
CA ARG A 148 1.76 -8.26 -12.45
C ARG A 148 2.50 -9.38 -11.71
N PRO A 149 1.96 -9.93 -10.63
CA PRO A 149 2.56 -11.09 -9.98
C PRO A 149 2.37 -12.34 -10.84
N ASP A 150 3.39 -13.20 -10.86
CA ASP A 150 3.32 -14.53 -11.46
C ASP A 150 2.85 -15.60 -10.45
N ASP A 151 2.15 -15.19 -9.40
CA ASP A 151 1.67 -16.08 -8.36
C ASP A 151 0.26 -16.60 -8.71
N PRO A 152 0.10 -17.91 -8.99
CA PRO A 152 -1.20 -18.51 -9.28
C PRO A 152 -2.11 -18.60 -8.04
N ALA A 153 -1.58 -18.39 -6.84
CA ALA A 153 -2.35 -18.45 -5.59
C ALA A 153 -3.16 -17.18 -5.32
N VAL A 154 -3.06 -16.14 -6.16
CA VAL A 154 -3.79 -14.89 -5.98
C VAL A 154 -4.63 -14.53 -7.22
N ILE A 155 -5.77 -13.90 -7.00
CA ILE A 155 -6.53 -13.29 -8.09
C ILE A 155 -5.88 -11.95 -8.41
N THR A 156 -5.63 -11.73 -9.71
CA THR A 156 -5.03 -10.48 -10.21
C THR A 156 -6.02 -9.80 -11.14
N ARG A 157 -6.33 -8.52 -10.87
CA ARG A 157 -7.18 -7.68 -11.73
C ARG A 157 -6.43 -6.40 -12.09
N LYS A 158 -6.38 -6.08 -13.37
CA LYS A 158 -5.85 -4.79 -13.86
C LYS A 158 -6.83 -3.68 -13.48
N ILE A 159 -6.32 -2.65 -12.82
CA ILE A 159 -7.08 -1.48 -12.33
C ILE A 159 -6.94 -0.32 -13.31
N ALA A 160 -5.71 0.00 -13.69
CA ALA A 160 -5.40 1.13 -14.56
C ALA A 160 -4.16 0.87 -15.40
N SER A 161 -4.01 1.67 -16.44
CA SER A 161 -2.79 1.78 -17.24
C SER A 161 -2.47 3.25 -17.42
N VAL A 162 -1.20 3.62 -17.25
CA VAL A 162 -0.75 4.99 -17.43
C VAL A 162 0.57 5.02 -18.20
N ARG A 163 0.79 6.06 -18.98
CA ARG A 163 2.08 6.27 -19.63
C ARG A 163 3.15 6.66 -18.62
N ARG A 164 4.38 6.36 -18.93
CA ARG A 164 5.54 6.90 -18.21
C ARG A 164 6.04 8.13 -18.95
N VAL A 165 6.62 9.05 -18.19
CA VAL A 165 7.18 10.30 -18.70
C VAL A 165 8.59 10.48 -18.18
N VAL A 166 9.48 11.01 -19.01
CA VAL A 166 10.77 11.54 -18.55
C VAL A 166 10.55 12.98 -18.16
N CYS A 167 10.96 13.36 -16.96
CA CYS A 167 10.78 14.71 -16.46
C CYS A 167 11.97 15.18 -15.60
N ALA A 168 12.14 16.48 -15.50
CA ALA A 168 13.10 17.14 -14.63
C ALA A 168 12.61 18.51 -14.19
N ALA A 169 13.20 19.06 -13.12
CA ALA A 169 12.95 20.44 -12.71
C ALA A 169 13.49 21.45 -13.75
N PRO A 170 12.84 22.63 -13.92
CA PRO A 170 13.35 23.70 -14.77
C PRO A 170 14.79 24.10 -14.46
N SER A 171 15.18 24.08 -13.18
CA SER A 171 16.55 24.40 -12.74
C SER A 171 17.61 23.45 -13.31
N TYR A 172 17.30 22.15 -13.36
CA TYR A 172 18.17 21.15 -13.97
C TYR A 172 18.31 21.39 -15.48
N LEU A 173 17.21 21.60 -16.17
CA LEU A 173 17.19 21.83 -17.62
C LEU A 173 17.89 23.14 -17.99
N ALA A 174 17.79 24.19 -17.18
CA ALA A 174 18.52 25.43 -17.40
C ALA A 174 20.05 25.26 -17.32
N ALA A 175 20.52 24.35 -16.45
CA ALA A 175 21.96 24.09 -16.25
C ALA A 175 22.55 23.09 -17.26
N HIS A 176 21.76 22.11 -17.70
CA HIS A 176 22.26 20.96 -18.48
C HIS A 176 21.64 20.83 -19.88
N GLY A 177 20.69 21.68 -20.22
CA GLY A 177 19.94 21.61 -21.48
C GLY A 177 18.75 20.65 -21.43
N MET A 178 17.87 20.76 -22.43
CA MET A 178 16.73 19.87 -22.63
C MET A 178 17.15 18.75 -23.60
N PRO A 179 17.07 17.46 -23.23
CA PRO A 179 17.34 16.36 -24.16
C PRO A 179 16.32 16.42 -25.32
N GLN A 180 16.80 16.36 -26.57
CA GLN A 180 15.98 16.43 -27.78
C GLN A 180 15.62 15.06 -28.32
N ARG A 181 16.42 14.04 -28.01
CA ARG A 181 16.25 12.63 -28.45
C ARG A 181 16.72 11.67 -27.35
N PRO A 182 16.22 10.42 -27.33
CA PRO A 182 16.58 9.45 -26.30
C PRO A 182 18.09 9.22 -26.13
N ALA A 183 18.87 9.32 -27.20
CA ALA A 183 20.33 9.14 -27.13
C ALA A 183 21.03 10.21 -26.26
N ASP A 184 20.45 11.42 -26.15
CA ASP A 184 21.03 12.52 -25.37
C ASP A 184 21.03 12.20 -23.86
N LEU A 185 20.24 11.23 -23.40
CA LEU A 185 20.23 10.77 -22.00
C LEU A 185 21.59 10.23 -21.54
N ALA A 186 22.47 9.86 -22.44
CA ALA A 186 23.83 9.42 -22.11
C ALA A 186 24.67 10.55 -21.47
N ASP A 187 24.35 11.80 -21.79
CA ASP A 187 25.05 13.01 -21.30
C ASP A 187 24.33 13.65 -20.10
N HIS A 188 23.24 13.04 -19.64
CA HIS A 188 22.45 13.54 -18.53
C HIS A 188 22.57 12.68 -17.26
N GLU A 189 22.44 13.33 -16.12
CA GLU A 189 22.25 12.67 -14.83
C GLU A 189 20.84 12.08 -14.78
N CYS A 190 20.69 10.75 -14.73
CA CYS A 190 19.42 10.05 -14.66
C CYS A 190 19.22 9.42 -13.29
N LEU A 191 18.06 9.67 -12.68
CA LEU A 191 17.65 9.11 -11.39
C LEU A 191 17.09 7.72 -11.60
N ARG A 192 17.70 6.70 -10.99
CA ARG A 192 17.44 5.30 -11.32
C ARG A 192 16.70 4.57 -10.21
N LEU A 193 15.62 3.89 -10.57
CA LEU A 193 14.88 3.05 -9.63
C LEU A 193 15.65 1.73 -9.40
N ALA A 194 15.84 1.34 -8.12
CA ALA A 194 16.46 0.09 -7.73
C ALA A 194 15.45 -0.76 -6.94
N ARG A 195 14.86 -1.78 -7.54
CA ARG A 195 13.89 -2.68 -6.88
C ARG A 195 14.35 -4.12 -6.96
N ARG A 196 14.12 -4.91 -5.91
CA ARG A 196 14.43 -6.36 -5.85
C ARG A 196 15.85 -6.68 -6.32
N HIS A 197 16.84 -5.90 -5.86
CA HIS A 197 18.26 -6.03 -6.25
C HIS A 197 18.55 -5.80 -7.75
N ARG A 198 17.61 -5.22 -8.50
CA ARG A 198 17.79 -4.83 -9.90
C ARG A 198 17.74 -3.33 -10.05
N LEU A 199 18.72 -2.78 -10.75
CA LEU A 199 18.72 -1.39 -11.16
C LEU A 199 17.96 -1.26 -12.48
N HIS A 200 16.94 -0.40 -12.50
CA HIS A 200 16.16 -0.12 -13.70
C HIS A 200 16.84 1.04 -14.46
N ASP A 201 17.94 0.72 -15.11
CA ASP A 201 18.78 1.65 -15.88
C ASP A 201 18.56 1.55 -17.39
N ARG A 202 17.54 0.81 -17.85
CA ARG A 202 17.17 0.67 -19.24
C ARG A 202 15.79 1.26 -19.47
N TRP A 203 15.77 2.40 -20.16
CA TRP A 203 14.54 3.10 -20.47
C TRP A 203 14.15 2.87 -21.92
N ARG A 204 12.88 2.63 -22.19
CA ARG A 204 12.37 2.26 -23.51
C ARG A 204 11.62 3.43 -24.12
N PHE A 205 11.92 3.71 -25.37
CA PHE A 205 11.35 4.79 -26.14
C PHE A 205 10.83 4.27 -27.47
N ARG A 206 9.77 4.90 -27.96
CA ARG A 206 9.29 4.66 -29.32
C ARG A 206 9.92 5.69 -30.25
N THR A 207 10.66 5.23 -31.23
CA THR A 207 11.28 6.05 -32.27
C THR A 207 10.71 5.68 -33.65
N SER A 208 11.09 6.40 -34.70
CA SER A 208 10.76 6.04 -36.09
C SER A 208 11.26 4.65 -36.48
N ASN A 209 12.29 4.14 -35.80
CA ASN A 209 12.91 2.83 -36.08
C ASN A 209 12.29 1.69 -35.21
N GLY A 210 11.27 2.00 -34.43
CA GLY A 210 10.64 1.06 -33.50
C GLY A 210 10.91 1.38 -32.02
N VAL A 211 10.90 0.35 -31.18
CA VAL A 211 11.20 0.51 -29.76
C VAL A 211 12.70 0.38 -29.55
N GLU A 212 13.30 1.43 -29.00
CA GLU A 212 14.72 1.47 -28.63
C GLU A 212 14.86 1.44 -27.11
N GLU A 213 15.86 0.72 -26.62
CA GLU A 213 16.20 0.64 -25.20
C GLU A 213 17.52 1.41 -24.97
N ILE A 214 17.43 2.46 -24.16
CA ILE A 214 18.56 3.32 -23.83
C ILE A 214 19.05 2.98 -22.43
N LYS A 215 20.32 2.64 -22.29
CA LYS A 215 20.96 2.50 -20.98
C LYS A 215 21.32 3.88 -20.46
N VAL A 216 20.72 4.27 -19.33
CA VAL A 216 20.94 5.55 -18.68
C VAL A 216 21.94 5.44 -17.55
N GLY A 217 22.71 6.52 -17.32
CA GLY A 217 23.69 6.66 -16.24
C GLY A 217 23.24 7.65 -15.19
N GLY A 218 23.95 7.69 -14.05
CA GLY A 218 23.74 8.67 -13.00
C GLY A 218 24.33 8.21 -11.66
N HIS A 219 24.42 9.12 -10.71
CA HIS A 219 25.03 8.86 -9.39
C HIS A 219 23.97 8.50 -8.33
N LEU A 220 22.69 8.85 -8.56
CA LEU A 220 21.62 8.63 -7.62
C LEU A 220 20.72 7.45 -8.05
N SER A 221 20.41 6.59 -7.08
CA SER A 221 19.42 5.53 -7.25
C SER A 221 18.70 5.28 -5.92
N SER A 222 17.42 4.87 -5.97
CA SER A 222 16.63 4.57 -4.79
C SER A 222 15.67 3.42 -5.05
N GLY A 223 15.33 2.67 -4.00
CA GLY A 223 14.20 1.72 -4.01
C GLY A 223 12.83 2.39 -3.93
N SER A 224 12.79 3.66 -3.52
CA SER A 224 11.57 4.47 -3.37
C SER A 224 11.39 5.41 -4.55
N GLY A 225 10.21 5.34 -5.20
CA GLY A 225 9.80 6.32 -6.22
C GLY A 225 9.67 7.72 -5.63
N ASP A 226 9.17 7.84 -4.40
CA ASP A 226 9.03 9.14 -3.70
C ASP A 226 10.37 9.87 -3.54
N ALA A 227 11.46 9.12 -3.28
CA ALA A 227 12.80 9.71 -3.22
C ALA A 227 13.29 10.19 -4.59
N LEU A 228 13.04 9.42 -5.67
CA LEU A 228 13.41 9.82 -7.02
C LEU A 228 12.64 11.06 -7.45
N HIS A 229 11.34 11.12 -7.18
CA HIS A 229 10.49 12.27 -7.42
C HIS A 229 11.00 13.51 -6.66
N GLY A 230 11.31 13.38 -5.37
CA GLY A 230 11.89 14.47 -4.57
C GLY A 230 13.19 15.01 -5.19
N TRP A 231 14.10 14.14 -5.58
CA TRP A 231 15.35 14.54 -6.25
C TRP A 231 15.11 15.18 -7.61
N ALA A 232 14.12 14.72 -8.38
CA ALA A 232 13.75 15.37 -9.64
C ALA A 232 13.27 16.81 -9.41
N LEU A 233 12.41 17.03 -8.41
CA LEU A 233 11.95 18.37 -8.00
C LEU A 233 13.07 19.28 -7.52
N GLU A 234 14.07 18.71 -6.84
CA GLU A 234 15.29 19.43 -6.40
C GLU A 234 16.27 19.73 -7.55
N GLY A 235 15.99 19.27 -8.77
CA GLY A 235 16.87 19.48 -9.92
C GLY A 235 18.13 18.63 -9.92
N ARG A 236 18.06 17.41 -9.35
CA ARG A 236 19.19 16.48 -9.28
C ARG A 236 19.38 15.64 -10.54
N GLY A 237 18.41 15.63 -11.46
CA GLY A 237 18.50 14.86 -12.69
C GLY A 237 17.16 14.64 -13.37
N LEU A 238 17.18 13.86 -14.44
CA LEU A 238 16.01 13.35 -15.15
C LEU A 238 15.47 12.11 -14.46
N SER A 239 14.16 12.02 -14.29
CA SER A 239 13.47 10.84 -13.74
C SER A 239 12.47 10.27 -14.74
N LEU A 240 12.30 8.94 -14.75
CA LEU A 240 11.27 8.24 -15.53
C LEU A 240 10.13 7.83 -14.60
N GLU A 241 9.06 8.60 -14.61
CA GLU A 241 7.96 8.53 -13.66
C GLU A 241 6.66 8.04 -14.31
N ALA A 242 5.75 7.49 -13.51
CA ALA A 242 4.38 7.29 -13.94
C ALA A 242 3.62 8.63 -13.94
N LEU A 243 2.84 8.90 -14.99
CA LEU A 243 2.15 10.19 -15.14
C LEU A 243 1.24 10.51 -13.93
N TRP A 244 0.61 9.51 -13.29
CA TRP A 244 -0.22 9.76 -12.10
C TRP A 244 0.57 10.30 -10.90
N ASP A 245 1.89 10.06 -10.80
CA ASP A 245 2.72 10.54 -9.70
C ASP A 245 3.16 11.99 -9.90
N VAL A 246 3.40 12.40 -11.16
CA VAL A 246 3.99 13.70 -11.51
C VAL A 246 3.02 14.71 -12.17
N ALA A 247 1.78 14.30 -12.47
CA ALA A 247 0.83 15.14 -13.21
C ALA A 247 0.63 16.52 -12.59
N GLU A 248 0.49 16.62 -11.27
CA GLU A 248 0.31 17.87 -10.54
C GLU A 248 1.57 18.76 -10.59
N ASP A 249 2.76 18.17 -10.61
CA ASP A 249 4.02 18.90 -10.70
C ASP A 249 4.29 19.40 -12.13
N LEU A 250 3.87 18.63 -13.14
CA LEU A 250 3.89 19.04 -14.53
C LEU A 250 2.90 20.21 -14.77
N GLU A 251 1.67 20.11 -14.28
CA GLU A 251 0.67 21.16 -14.39
C GLU A 251 1.10 22.46 -13.68
N ALA A 252 1.77 22.33 -12.54
CA ALA A 252 2.28 23.45 -11.76
C ALA A 252 3.61 24.01 -12.28
N GLY A 253 4.22 23.40 -13.31
CA GLY A 253 5.52 23.80 -13.86
C GLY A 253 6.71 23.54 -12.93
N ARG A 254 6.54 22.74 -11.86
CA ARG A 254 7.63 22.31 -11.00
C ARG A 254 8.51 21.27 -11.67
N LEU A 255 7.92 20.44 -12.51
CA LEU A 255 8.60 19.54 -13.44
C LEU A 255 8.22 19.89 -14.87
N VAL A 256 9.10 19.58 -15.79
CA VAL A 256 8.91 19.73 -17.25
C VAL A 256 9.06 18.36 -17.88
N GLU A 257 8.10 17.96 -18.71
CA GLU A 257 8.19 16.74 -19.49
C GLU A 257 9.24 16.88 -20.59
N CYS A 258 10.16 15.91 -20.65
CA CYS A 258 11.20 15.79 -21.66
C CYS A 258 10.88 14.64 -22.59
N LEU A 259 11.33 14.69 -23.85
CA LEU A 259 11.18 13.61 -24.83
C LEU A 259 9.71 13.22 -25.07
N ALA A 260 8.77 14.15 -25.00
CA ALA A 260 7.34 13.87 -25.14
C ALA A 260 6.96 13.19 -26.46
N ASP A 261 7.70 13.47 -27.55
CA ASP A 261 7.51 12.87 -28.88
C ASP A 261 8.01 11.40 -28.95
N PHE A 262 8.76 10.97 -27.93
CA PHE A 262 9.30 9.61 -27.83
C PHE A 262 8.55 8.86 -26.74
N TRP A 263 7.39 8.37 -27.08
CA TRP A 263 6.51 7.72 -26.13
C TRP A 263 7.17 6.54 -25.42
N CYS A 264 7.22 6.59 -24.09
CA CYS A 264 7.71 5.53 -23.23
C CYS A 264 6.68 4.42 -23.02
N ASP A 265 7.12 3.30 -22.45
CA ASP A 265 6.23 2.21 -22.04
C ASP A 265 5.14 2.71 -21.06
N SER A 266 3.98 2.07 -21.13
CA SER A 266 2.96 2.22 -20.10
C SER A 266 3.29 1.35 -18.89
N ILE A 267 2.78 1.76 -17.75
CA ILE A 267 2.82 1.02 -16.51
C ILE A 267 1.39 0.65 -16.09
N ASP A 268 1.20 -0.59 -15.69
CA ASP A 268 -0.09 -1.11 -15.29
C ASP A 268 -0.19 -1.22 -13.77
N LEU A 269 -1.32 -0.80 -13.22
CA LEU A 269 -1.67 -1.03 -11.82
C LEU A 269 -2.58 -2.25 -11.73
N PHE A 270 -2.22 -3.16 -10.85
CA PHE A 270 -2.98 -4.37 -10.55
C PHE A 270 -3.44 -4.37 -9.09
N ALA A 271 -4.66 -4.84 -8.85
CA ALA A 271 -5.10 -5.30 -7.54
C ALA A 271 -4.93 -6.81 -7.48
N THR A 272 -4.30 -7.28 -6.42
CA THR A 272 -4.17 -8.69 -6.08
C THR A 272 -4.86 -8.98 -4.77
N PHE A 273 -5.59 -10.09 -4.69
CA PHE A 273 -6.32 -10.50 -3.50
C PHE A 273 -6.46 -12.03 -3.44
N PRO A 274 -6.71 -12.62 -2.25
CA PRO A 274 -6.82 -14.07 -2.10
C PRO A 274 -7.98 -14.63 -2.93
N PRO A 275 -7.85 -15.83 -3.48
CA PRO A 275 -9.00 -16.54 -4.04
C PRO A 275 -9.99 -16.86 -2.93
N GLY A 276 -11.27 -16.61 -3.19
CA GLY A 276 -12.37 -16.96 -2.28
C GLY A 276 -13.63 -17.22 -3.08
N HIS A 277 -14.46 -18.14 -2.65
CA HIS A 277 -15.75 -18.39 -3.28
C HIS A 277 -16.86 -18.36 -2.22
N PRO A 278 -17.61 -17.26 -2.14
CA PRO A 278 -17.47 -15.99 -2.88
C PRO A 278 -16.30 -15.09 -2.37
N VAL A 279 -15.82 -14.18 -3.22
CA VAL A 279 -14.90 -13.12 -2.80
C VAL A 279 -15.66 -12.16 -1.87
N PRO A 280 -15.11 -11.82 -0.70
CA PRO A 280 -15.76 -10.92 0.27
C PRO A 280 -16.25 -9.62 -0.38
N PRO A 281 -17.48 -9.13 -0.06
CA PRO A 281 -18.05 -7.93 -0.66
C PRO A 281 -17.15 -6.70 -0.52
N ARG A 282 -16.47 -6.53 0.63
CA ARG A 282 -15.53 -5.41 0.87
C ARG A 282 -14.38 -5.38 -0.12
N ILE A 283 -13.85 -6.56 -0.49
CA ILE A 283 -12.74 -6.69 -1.45
C ILE A 283 -13.27 -6.39 -2.86
N ARG A 284 -14.35 -7.07 -3.27
CA ARG A 284 -14.92 -6.92 -4.61
C ARG A 284 -15.35 -5.47 -4.88
N LEU A 285 -16.10 -4.86 -3.97
CA LEU A 285 -16.58 -3.49 -4.11
C LEU A 285 -15.44 -2.47 -4.13
N PHE A 286 -14.40 -2.68 -3.32
CA PHE A 286 -13.22 -1.83 -3.35
C PHE A 286 -12.47 -1.95 -4.67
N VAL A 287 -12.23 -3.17 -5.16
CA VAL A 287 -11.54 -3.40 -6.43
C VAL A 287 -12.35 -2.84 -7.62
N ASP A 288 -13.68 -2.95 -7.59
CA ASP A 288 -14.59 -2.33 -8.58
C ASP A 288 -14.52 -0.79 -8.51
N PHE A 289 -14.54 -0.23 -7.30
CA PHE A 289 -14.40 1.21 -7.08
C PHE A 289 -13.06 1.73 -7.61
N MET A 290 -11.95 1.05 -7.31
CA MET A 290 -10.63 1.40 -7.81
C MET A 290 -10.53 1.33 -9.34
N ALA A 291 -11.16 0.32 -9.96
CA ALA A 291 -11.18 0.19 -11.41
C ALA A 291 -12.01 1.29 -12.12
N ALA A 292 -13.00 1.84 -11.43
CA ALA A 292 -13.81 2.97 -11.92
C ALA A 292 -13.16 4.34 -11.63
N ALA A 293 -12.18 4.40 -10.73
CA ALA A 293 -11.52 5.63 -10.34
C ALA A 293 -10.54 6.11 -11.41
N HIS A 294 -10.53 7.42 -11.70
CA HIS A 294 -9.54 8.05 -12.55
C HIS A 294 -8.29 8.36 -11.72
N LEU A 295 -7.27 7.49 -11.79
CA LEU A 295 -6.01 7.66 -11.05
C LEU A 295 -5.16 8.81 -11.58
N THR A 296 -5.32 9.20 -12.84
CA THR A 296 -4.66 10.36 -13.46
C THR A 296 -5.63 11.53 -13.51
N PRO A 297 -5.22 12.77 -13.14
CA PRO A 297 -6.07 13.96 -13.32
C PRO A 297 -6.56 14.09 -14.78
N ALA A 298 -7.81 14.53 -14.95
CA ALA A 298 -8.51 14.56 -16.26
C ALA A 298 -7.76 15.39 -17.34
N ARG A 299 -7.03 16.44 -16.95
CA ARG A 299 -6.23 17.26 -17.87
C ARG A 299 -5.01 16.57 -18.45
N ALA A 300 -4.38 15.68 -17.71
CA ALA A 300 -3.20 14.95 -18.16
C ALA A 300 -3.53 13.78 -19.11
N ALA A 301 -4.79 13.36 -19.16
CA ALA A 301 -5.25 12.24 -20.01
C ALA A 301 -5.51 12.67 -21.48
N THR A 302 -5.57 13.98 -21.79
CA THR A 302 -6.04 14.49 -23.10
C THR A 302 -4.97 14.52 -24.20
N SER A 303 -3.73 14.15 -23.91
CA SER A 303 -2.63 14.08 -24.89
C SER A 303 -2.29 12.66 -25.31
N MET A 304 -3.30 11.84 -25.60
CA MET A 304 -3.08 10.61 -26.39
C MET A 304 -3.43 10.91 -27.86
N PRO A 305 -2.49 10.78 -28.80
CA PRO A 305 -2.82 10.68 -30.20
C PRO A 305 -3.45 9.34 -30.54
#